data_b23b0dabe3a158aec340817906840425
#
_entry.id   b23b0dabe3a158aec340817906840425
#
_cell.length_a   1.000
_cell.length_b   1.000
_cell.length_c   1.000
_cell.angle_alpha   90.00
_cell.angle_beta   90.00
_cell.angle_gamma   90.00
#
_symmetry.space_group_name_H-M   'P 1'
#
loop_
_entity.id
_entity.type
_entity.pdbx_description
1 polymer ?
#
loop_
_entity_poly.entity_id
_entity_poly.type
_entity_poly.pdbx_seq_one_letter_code
_entity_poly.pdbx_strand_id
1 'polypeptide(L)'
;MRRLALAAALALAAATAAGADAARGEQLYARCAACHALEYDRVGPRHCGLLGRRAGSVPGFDYSPAMKRSKLIWNKENLSRFLADPVSVVPGTTMTYAGVDDAKERADLIAYLGTASCSKR
;
A
#
# COMPACT_ATOMS: atom_id res chain seq x y z
N MET A 1 53.08 -3.58 -40.53
CA MET A 1 52.09 -2.59 -40.03
C MET A 1 51.01 -3.34 -39.28
N ARG A 2 51.05 -3.28 -37.95
CA ARG A 2 50.06 -3.93 -37.07
C ARG A 2 48.91 -2.94 -36.84
N ARG A 3 47.73 -3.28 -37.32
CA ARG A 3 46.51 -2.51 -37.02
C ARG A 3 45.98 -2.98 -35.64
N LEU A 4 46.10 -2.13 -34.65
CA LEU A 4 45.44 -2.29 -33.37
C LEU A 4 43.98 -1.92 -33.49
N ALA A 5 43.08 -2.89 -33.46
CA ALA A 5 41.66 -2.67 -33.34
C ALA A 5 41.31 -2.40 -31.86
N LEU A 6 40.98 -1.16 -31.53
CA LEU A 6 40.38 -0.85 -30.23
C LEU A 6 38.92 -1.33 -30.24
N ALA A 7 38.63 -2.38 -29.52
CA ALA A 7 37.27 -2.76 -29.20
C ALA A 7 36.78 -1.90 -28.03
N ALA A 8 35.92 -0.93 -28.34
CA ALA A 8 35.20 -0.17 -27.33
C ALA A 8 34.10 -1.06 -26.74
N ALA A 9 34.29 -1.52 -25.53
CA ALA A 9 33.24 -2.22 -24.78
C ALA A 9 32.23 -1.18 -24.27
N LEU A 10 31.04 -1.12 -24.89
CA LEU A 10 29.90 -0.39 -24.33
C LEU A 10 29.40 -1.14 -23.10
N ALA A 11 29.68 -0.62 -21.92
CA ALA A 11 29.05 -1.07 -20.69
C ALA A 11 27.61 -0.55 -20.68
N LEU A 12 26.64 -1.42 -20.96
CA LEU A 12 25.22 -1.13 -20.78
C LEU A 12 24.96 -1.11 -19.27
N ALA A 13 24.88 0.07 -18.69
CA ALA A 13 24.38 0.22 -17.32
C ALA A 13 22.88 -0.11 -17.35
N ALA A 14 22.51 -1.31 -16.88
CA ALA A 14 21.13 -1.66 -16.64
C ALA A 14 20.62 -0.78 -15.48
N ALA A 15 19.78 0.21 -15.79
CA ALA A 15 19.05 0.95 -14.79
C ALA A 15 18.04 -0.01 -14.15
N THR A 16 18.33 -0.51 -12.94
CA THR A 16 17.36 -1.25 -12.14
C THR A 16 16.25 -0.28 -11.74
N ALA A 17 15.03 -0.51 -12.26
CA ALA A 17 13.86 0.21 -11.78
C ALA A 17 13.76 -0.02 -10.26
N ALA A 18 13.77 1.08 -9.47
CA ALA A 18 13.62 0.97 -8.04
C ALA A 18 12.24 0.36 -7.74
N GLY A 19 12.20 -0.84 -7.12
CA GLY A 19 11.00 -1.47 -6.61
C GLY A 19 10.39 -0.67 -5.46
N ALA A 20 9.19 -1.09 -5.01
CA ALA A 20 8.54 -0.51 -3.84
C ALA A 20 9.42 -0.73 -2.59
N ASP A 21 9.49 0.31 -1.75
CA ASP A 21 10.35 0.36 -0.56
C ASP A 21 9.50 0.28 0.71
N ALA A 22 9.49 -0.89 1.36
CA ALA A 22 8.75 -1.11 2.60
C ALA A 22 9.28 -0.28 3.77
N ALA A 23 10.59 0.00 3.83
CA ALA A 23 11.16 0.84 4.88
C ALA A 23 10.70 2.30 4.73
N ARG A 24 10.61 2.81 3.52
CA ARG A 24 9.99 4.10 3.23
C ARG A 24 8.50 4.08 3.57
N GLY A 25 7.81 2.99 3.24
CA GLY A 25 6.39 2.79 3.57
C GLY A 25 6.13 2.83 5.07
N GLU A 26 7.01 2.29 5.90
CA GLU A 26 6.93 2.40 7.36
C GLU A 26 6.94 3.86 7.83
N GLN A 27 7.82 4.67 7.27
CA GLN A 27 7.86 6.10 7.57
C GLN A 27 6.58 6.82 7.15
N LEU A 28 6.05 6.47 5.97
CA LEU A 28 4.80 7.03 5.45
C LEU A 28 3.58 6.61 6.27
N TYR A 29 3.62 5.45 6.90
CA TYR A 29 2.55 4.93 7.75
C TYR A 29 2.23 5.84 8.94
N ALA A 30 3.16 6.69 9.35
CA ALA A 30 2.90 7.71 10.37
C ALA A 30 1.68 8.59 10.05
N ARG A 31 1.38 8.80 8.77
CA ARG A 31 0.19 9.55 8.31
C ARG A 31 -1.12 8.82 8.64
N CYS A 32 -1.07 7.53 8.86
CA CYS A 32 -2.23 6.67 9.13
C CYS A 32 -2.42 6.42 10.63
N ALA A 33 -1.38 6.66 11.42
CA ALA A 33 -1.31 6.28 12.82
C ALA A 33 -2.25 7.07 13.75
N ALA A 34 -2.80 8.20 13.30
CA ALA A 34 -3.85 8.92 14.03
C ALA A 34 -5.14 8.10 14.15
N CYS A 35 -5.43 7.24 13.16
CA CYS A 35 -6.67 6.47 13.08
C CYS A 35 -6.47 4.96 13.06
N HIS A 36 -5.30 4.48 12.68
CA HIS A 36 -5.02 3.07 12.48
C HIS A 36 -3.83 2.57 13.30
N ALA A 37 -3.81 1.26 13.54
CA ALA A 37 -2.67 0.51 14.01
C ALA A 37 -2.55 -0.79 13.20
N LEU A 38 -1.40 -1.46 13.26
CA LEU A 38 -1.23 -2.74 12.56
C LEU A 38 -2.00 -3.87 13.24
N GLU A 39 -1.92 -3.97 14.57
CA GLU A 39 -2.35 -5.14 15.32
C GLU A 39 -3.70 -4.99 16.02
N TYR A 40 -4.26 -3.79 16.12
CA TYR A 40 -5.51 -3.54 16.84
C TYR A 40 -6.35 -2.46 16.16
N ASP A 41 -7.65 -2.52 16.41
CA ASP A 41 -8.60 -1.55 15.90
C ASP A 41 -8.53 -0.25 16.69
N ARG A 42 -8.67 0.86 16.01
CA ARG A 42 -8.78 2.20 16.58
C ARG A 42 -9.99 2.91 15.93
N VAL A 43 -9.84 4.16 15.51
CA VAL A 43 -10.85 4.85 14.69
C VAL A 43 -11.09 4.09 13.39
N GLY A 44 -10.02 3.59 12.77
CA GLY A 44 -10.07 2.67 11.63
C GLY A 44 -9.73 1.23 12.05
N PRO A 45 -9.99 0.26 11.17
CA PRO A 45 -9.67 -1.14 11.43
C PRO A 45 -8.15 -1.39 11.40
N ARG A 46 -7.72 -2.46 12.07
CA ARG A 46 -6.32 -2.92 12.04
C ARG A 46 -5.88 -3.27 10.65
N HIS A 47 -4.61 -3.10 10.34
CA HIS A 47 -4.05 -3.32 9.02
C HIS A 47 -3.27 -4.62 8.86
N CYS A 48 -2.97 -5.35 9.94
CA CYS A 48 -2.37 -6.68 9.77
C CYS A 48 -3.25 -7.57 8.90
N GLY A 49 -2.64 -8.32 7.97
CA GLY A 49 -3.36 -9.19 7.05
C GLY A 49 -4.25 -8.48 6.03
N LEU A 50 -4.01 -7.19 5.75
CA LEU A 50 -4.86 -6.38 4.88
C LEU A 50 -4.92 -6.90 3.45
N LEU A 51 -3.77 -7.20 2.83
CA LEU A 51 -3.76 -7.73 1.46
C LEU A 51 -4.36 -9.14 1.43
N GLY A 52 -5.33 -9.34 0.54
CA GLY A 52 -6.12 -10.55 0.43
C GLY A 52 -7.35 -10.60 1.34
N ARG A 53 -7.55 -9.61 2.21
CA ARG A 53 -8.71 -9.51 3.09
C ARG A 53 -9.90 -8.86 2.38
N ARG A 54 -11.09 -9.38 2.61
CA ARG A 54 -12.31 -8.73 2.17
C ARG A 54 -12.50 -7.40 2.91
N ALA A 55 -12.84 -6.35 2.18
CA ALA A 55 -13.18 -5.06 2.77
C ALA A 55 -14.39 -5.21 3.71
N GLY A 56 -14.35 -4.51 4.83
CA GLY A 56 -15.44 -4.55 5.80
C GLY A 56 -15.54 -5.84 6.63
N SER A 57 -14.47 -6.66 6.70
CA SER A 57 -14.54 -8.01 7.26
C SER A 57 -13.79 -8.23 8.58
N VAL A 58 -13.10 -7.24 9.12
CA VAL A 58 -12.43 -7.42 10.43
C VAL A 58 -13.50 -7.69 11.50
N PRO A 59 -13.41 -8.83 12.19
CA PRO A 59 -14.40 -9.15 13.24
C PRO A 59 -14.43 -8.09 14.34
N GLY A 60 -15.63 -7.65 14.72
CA GLY A 60 -15.83 -6.69 15.80
C GLY A 60 -15.60 -5.23 15.46
N PHE A 61 -15.12 -4.91 14.25
CA PHE A 61 -14.99 -3.52 13.83
C PHE A 61 -16.30 -2.99 13.20
N ASP A 62 -16.69 -1.79 13.61
CA ASP A 62 -17.91 -1.15 13.11
C ASP A 62 -17.61 -0.33 11.84
N TYR A 63 -17.76 -0.99 10.69
CA TYR A 63 -17.57 -0.36 9.39
C TYR A 63 -18.78 0.46 8.94
N SER A 64 -18.53 1.44 8.05
CA SER A 64 -19.61 2.07 7.31
C SER A 64 -20.41 1.04 6.50
N PRO A 65 -21.72 1.26 6.29
CA PRO A 65 -22.50 0.41 5.39
C PRO A 65 -21.90 0.33 3.98
N ALA A 66 -21.33 1.44 3.48
CA ALA A 66 -20.69 1.49 2.18
C ALA A 66 -19.49 0.54 2.09
N MET A 67 -18.63 0.50 3.11
CA MET A 67 -17.48 -0.41 3.13
C MET A 67 -17.93 -1.86 3.18
N LYS A 68 -18.93 -2.18 4.00
CA LYS A 68 -19.52 -3.53 4.08
C LYS A 68 -20.07 -4.01 2.73
N ARG A 69 -20.67 -3.12 1.94
CA ARG A 69 -21.28 -3.43 0.64
C ARG A 69 -20.28 -3.39 -0.53
N SER A 70 -19.07 -2.92 -0.33
CA SER A 70 -18.12 -2.65 -1.41
C SER A 70 -17.69 -3.91 -2.18
N LYS A 71 -17.74 -5.08 -1.56
CA LYS A 71 -17.33 -6.38 -2.10
C LYS A 71 -15.88 -6.44 -2.57
N LEU A 72 -15.06 -5.47 -2.19
CA LEU A 72 -13.64 -5.45 -2.52
C LEU A 72 -12.92 -6.54 -1.75
N ILE A 73 -11.95 -7.17 -2.40
CA ILE A 73 -10.88 -7.94 -1.77
C ILE A 73 -9.61 -7.16 -2.01
N TRP A 74 -8.96 -6.71 -0.93
CA TRP A 74 -7.83 -5.81 -1.05
C TRP A 74 -6.65 -6.47 -1.76
N ASN A 75 -6.22 -5.85 -2.83
CA ASN A 75 -4.99 -6.15 -3.55
C ASN A 75 -4.18 -4.86 -3.78
N LYS A 76 -2.98 -4.98 -4.30
CA LYS A 76 -2.11 -3.81 -4.51
C LYS A 76 -2.76 -2.75 -5.40
N GLU A 77 -3.47 -3.17 -6.42
CA GLU A 77 -4.07 -2.26 -7.40
C GLU A 77 -5.26 -1.49 -6.82
N ASN A 78 -6.26 -2.18 -6.26
CA ASN A 78 -7.42 -1.49 -5.71
C ASN A 78 -7.10 -0.72 -4.44
N LEU A 79 -6.14 -1.20 -3.63
CA LEU A 79 -5.68 -0.48 -2.46
C LEU A 79 -4.95 0.81 -2.86
N SER A 80 -4.18 0.80 -3.93
CA SER A 80 -3.56 2.03 -4.45
C SER A 80 -4.60 3.06 -4.88
N ARG A 81 -5.65 2.63 -5.58
CA ARG A 81 -6.77 3.52 -5.95
C ARG A 81 -7.49 4.06 -4.71
N PHE A 82 -7.78 3.21 -3.74
CA PHE A 82 -8.44 3.61 -2.50
C PHE A 82 -7.61 4.62 -1.71
N LEU A 83 -6.31 4.39 -1.58
CA LEU A 83 -5.40 5.30 -0.88
C LEU A 83 -5.21 6.64 -1.62
N ALA A 84 -5.37 6.66 -2.92
CA ALA A 84 -5.36 7.93 -3.68
C ALA A 84 -6.59 8.79 -3.40
N ASP A 85 -7.75 8.19 -3.29
CA ASP A 85 -9.01 8.88 -3.02
C ASP A 85 -10.04 7.90 -2.43
N PRO A 86 -10.09 7.77 -1.09
CA PRO A 86 -11.00 6.83 -0.43
C PRO A 86 -12.47 7.04 -0.79
N VAL A 87 -12.93 8.26 -0.80
CA VAL A 87 -14.35 8.60 -1.04
C VAL A 87 -14.78 8.29 -2.47
N SER A 88 -13.87 8.43 -3.42
CA SER A 88 -14.15 8.10 -4.83
C SER A 88 -14.30 6.58 -5.05
N VAL A 89 -13.49 5.78 -4.37
CA VAL A 89 -13.52 4.31 -4.50
C VAL A 89 -14.64 3.67 -3.68
N VAL A 90 -14.89 4.19 -2.48
CA VAL A 90 -15.97 3.72 -1.59
C VAL A 90 -16.81 4.94 -1.17
N PRO A 91 -17.73 5.41 -2.02
CA PRO A 91 -18.63 6.51 -1.66
C PRO A 91 -19.43 6.15 -0.41
N GLY A 92 -19.41 7.02 0.60
CA GLY A 92 -20.02 6.77 1.90
C GLY A 92 -19.09 6.15 2.94
N THR A 93 -17.82 5.94 2.62
CA THR A 93 -16.83 5.52 3.63
C THR A 93 -16.70 6.58 4.73
N THR A 94 -16.50 6.11 5.97
CA THR A 94 -16.17 6.98 7.11
C THR A 94 -14.69 7.36 7.16
N MET A 95 -13.85 6.79 6.31
CA MET A 95 -12.46 7.19 6.16
C MET A 95 -12.38 8.52 5.40
N THR A 96 -12.23 9.61 6.15
CA THR A 96 -12.25 10.98 5.60
C THR A 96 -10.88 11.51 5.20
N TYR A 97 -9.86 10.68 5.21
CA TYR A 97 -8.51 11.03 4.78
C TYR A 97 -8.51 11.44 3.31
N ALA A 98 -7.86 12.58 2.99
CA ALA A 98 -7.89 13.15 1.65
C ALA A 98 -7.22 12.27 0.59
N GLY A 99 -6.23 11.48 0.99
CA GLY A 99 -5.52 10.56 0.12
C GLY A 99 -4.02 10.81 0.04
N VAL A 100 -3.33 9.88 -0.59
CA VAL A 100 -1.89 9.94 -0.89
C VAL A 100 -1.74 10.12 -2.40
N ASP A 101 -1.41 11.35 -2.83
CA ASP A 101 -1.38 11.70 -4.26
C ASP A 101 -0.25 11.03 -5.03
N ASP A 102 0.92 10.87 -4.41
CA ASP A 102 2.10 10.33 -5.07
C ASP A 102 2.01 8.80 -5.21
N ALA A 103 2.11 8.33 -6.46
CA ALA A 103 2.00 6.90 -6.77
C ALA A 103 3.13 6.05 -6.16
N LYS A 104 4.35 6.61 -6.09
CA LYS A 104 5.49 5.91 -5.48
C LYS A 104 5.30 5.78 -3.97
N GLU A 105 4.83 6.83 -3.30
CA GLU A 105 4.50 6.77 -1.88
C GLU A 105 3.42 5.72 -1.59
N ARG A 106 2.39 5.63 -2.44
CA ARG A 106 1.37 4.57 -2.29
C ARG A 106 1.96 3.18 -2.44
N ALA A 107 2.83 2.99 -3.43
CA ALA A 107 3.50 1.69 -3.64
C ALA A 107 4.38 1.30 -2.43
N ASP A 108 5.13 2.23 -1.89
CA ASP A 108 5.97 2.01 -0.72
C ASP A 108 5.13 1.69 0.52
N LEU A 109 4.05 2.44 0.75
CA LEU A 109 3.12 2.21 1.85
C LEU A 109 2.45 0.83 1.74
N ILE A 110 2.02 0.43 0.56
CA ILE A 110 1.41 -0.89 0.31
C ILE A 110 2.43 -2.01 0.53
N ALA A 111 3.69 -1.82 0.13
CA ALA A 111 4.75 -2.78 0.40
C ALA A 111 4.94 -2.99 1.92
N TYR A 112 4.91 -1.91 2.69
CA TYR A 112 4.97 -2.00 4.16
C TYR A 112 3.75 -2.71 4.75
N LEU A 113 2.55 -2.34 4.34
CA LEU A 113 1.32 -3.00 4.79
C LEU A 113 1.30 -4.50 4.46
N GLY A 114 1.87 -4.89 3.33
CA GLY A 114 2.01 -6.29 2.94
C GLY A 114 2.94 -7.11 3.81
N THR A 115 3.82 -6.49 4.59
CA THR A 115 4.69 -7.19 5.55
C THR A 115 4.00 -7.48 6.88
N ALA A 116 2.86 -6.83 7.18
CA ALA A 116 2.18 -6.93 8.45
C ALA A 116 1.22 -8.12 8.48
N SER A 117 1.60 -9.18 9.16
CA SER A 117 0.74 -10.33 9.47
C SER A 117 0.14 -10.17 10.86
N CYS A 118 -1.12 -10.59 11.03
CA CYS A 118 -1.73 -10.62 12.36
C CYS A 118 -1.07 -11.71 13.21
N SER A 119 -0.79 -11.39 14.48
CA SER A 119 -0.32 -12.38 15.43
C SER A 119 -1.39 -13.47 15.62
N LYS A 120 -0.97 -14.72 15.65
CA LYS A 120 -1.85 -15.83 16.05
C LYS A 120 -2.13 -15.69 17.55
N ARG A 121 -3.41 -15.59 17.88
CA ARG A 121 -3.88 -15.65 19.28
C ARG A 121 -4.15 -17.05 19.67
#